data_0d2623d6187d0c9af3502ebc2a914ca5
#
_entry.id   0d2623d6187d0c9af3502ebc2a914ca5
#
_cell.length_a   1.000
_cell.length_b   1.000
_cell.length_c   1.000
_cell.angle_alpha   90.00
_cell.angle_beta   90.00
_cell.angle_gamma   90.00
#
_symmetry.space_group_name_H-M   'P 1'
#
loop_
_entity.id
_entity.type
_entity.pdbx_description
1 polymer ?
#
loop_
_entity_poly.entity_id
_entity_poly.type
_entity_poly.pdbx_seq_one_letter_code
_entity_poly.pdbx_strand_id
1 'polypeptide(L)'
;VAQQCREFCMADLFTPLQVAGRQLRNRIVMAPAPSGLAGRDGFCHSALVSYYERRARGGVGMIITEPMLIEEPLTPTAHLGIWHDCYLPALRRLTAAAHAFGSRIVFLLEMPLGTSTLHNLVESYLQAAWRALAAGADGVFISIADQGELAAIVAAGCQNDNRVQPPIAERIQPVLTILEQIRLRFGRWLWVGLRMPVAELVPGGLTHQDARIIARRAVAAGAQFLDVTLNRYTPDVARFPGWTIPLIMGIRRIASEAIVIGSGQLSDPWLADAVIREGSVDLVMLCTALRLLPEWPQLARRVLWSVSV
;
A
#
# COMPACT_ATOMS: atom_id res chain seq x y z
N VAL A 1 -10.31 -1.62 -46.08
CA VAL A 1 -9.12 -0.84 -45.62
C VAL A 1 -9.58 0.15 -44.54
N ALA A 2 -10.13 -0.38 -43.44
CA ALA A 2 -10.54 0.43 -42.29
C ALA A 2 -10.24 -0.38 -41.00
N GLN A 3 -9.02 -0.89 -40.90
CA GLN A 3 -8.58 -1.65 -39.77
C GLN A 3 -7.09 -1.35 -39.56
N GLN A 4 -6.76 -0.80 -38.40
CA GLN A 4 -5.41 -0.50 -37.88
C GLN A 4 -5.05 0.97 -37.75
N CYS A 5 -5.87 1.72 -37.05
CA CYS A 5 -5.35 2.74 -36.12
C CYS A 5 -5.93 2.41 -34.74
N ARG A 6 -5.51 1.32 -34.09
CA ARG A 6 -5.45 1.29 -32.65
C ARG A 6 -4.30 2.24 -32.31
N GLU A 7 -4.63 3.51 -32.12
CA GLU A 7 -3.80 4.41 -31.35
C GLU A 7 -3.42 3.63 -30.09
N PHE A 8 -2.13 3.43 -29.89
CA PHE A 8 -1.57 3.04 -28.60
C PHE A 8 -1.90 4.20 -27.64
N CYS A 9 -3.13 4.21 -27.12
CA CYS A 9 -3.51 5.12 -26.06
C CYS A 9 -2.71 4.68 -24.85
N MET A 10 -1.53 5.28 -24.66
CA MET A 10 -0.72 5.05 -23.48
C MET A 10 -1.58 5.40 -22.28
N ALA A 11 -1.61 4.51 -21.29
CA ALA A 11 -2.37 4.76 -20.06
C ALA A 11 -1.91 6.08 -19.43
N ASP A 12 -2.83 6.90 -19.00
CA ASP A 12 -2.60 8.14 -18.27
C ASP A 12 -3.06 8.00 -16.80
N LEU A 13 -2.88 9.05 -16.04
CA LEU A 13 -3.25 9.10 -14.61
C LEU A 13 -4.75 8.79 -14.36
N PHE A 14 -5.62 9.07 -15.34
CA PHE A 14 -7.07 8.90 -15.23
C PHE A 14 -7.61 7.67 -15.98
N THR A 15 -6.75 6.95 -16.68
CA THR A 15 -7.12 5.70 -17.35
C THR A 15 -7.47 4.64 -16.31
N PRO A 16 -8.67 4.04 -16.36
CA PRO A 16 -9.05 2.97 -15.43
C PRO A 16 -8.10 1.78 -15.50
N LEU A 17 -7.99 1.03 -14.41
CA LEU A 17 -7.19 -0.19 -14.34
C LEU A 17 -8.06 -1.37 -13.88
N GLN A 18 -8.05 -2.45 -14.66
CA GLN A 18 -8.71 -3.71 -14.28
C GLN A 18 -7.74 -4.57 -13.45
N VAL A 19 -8.19 -5.02 -12.30
CA VAL A 19 -7.42 -5.90 -11.41
C VAL A 19 -8.34 -7.00 -10.88
N ALA A 20 -8.06 -8.25 -11.24
CA ALA A 20 -8.79 -9.43 -10.77
C ALA A 20 -10.33 -9.27 -10.83
N GLY A 21 -10.83 -8.78 -11.97
CA GLY A 21 -12.27 -8.61 -12.23
C GLY A 21 -12.91 -7.38 -11.57
N ARG A 22 -12.14 -6.52 -10.93
CA ARG A 22 -12.61 -5.24 -10.37
C ARG A 22 -11.88 -4.07 -11.00
N GLN A 23 -12.56 -2.94 -11.13
CA GLN A 23 -12.01 -1.74 -11.75
C GLN A 23 -11.60 -0.71 -10.69
N LEU A 24 -10.38 -0.17 -10.85
CA LEU A 24 -9.97 1.12 -10.31
C LEU A 24 -10.35 2.20 -11.33
N ARG A 25 -11.02 3.26 -10.89
CA ARG A 25 -11.50 4.34 -11.79
C ARG A 25 -10.40 5.25 -12.33
N ASN A 26 -9.22 5.24 -11.70
CA ASN A 26 -8.01 5.95 -12.12
C ASN A 26 -6.78 5.36 -11.43
N ARG A 27 -5.60 5.93 -11.68
CA ARG A 27 -4.30 5.46 -11.21
C ARG A 27 -3.83 6.13 -9.92
N ILE A 28 -4.72 6.82 -9.18
CA ILE A 28 -4.36 7.61 -8.00
C ILE A 28 -4.67 6.83 -6.73
N VAL A 29 -3.67 6.66 -5.88
CA VAL A 29 -3.75 5.94 -4.60
C VAL A 29 -3.49 6.89 -3.44
N MET A 30 -4.32 6.85 -2.41
CA MET A 30 -4.06 7.51 -1.15
C MET A 30 -3.11 6.67 -0.28
N ALA A 31 -2.02 7.30 0.19
CA ALA A 31 -1.02 6.66 1.04
C ALA A 31 -1.55 6.31 2.45
N PRO A 32 -1.05 5.24 3.06
CA PRO A 32 -1.43 4.78 4.41
C PRO A 32 -0.73 5.60 5.51
N ALA A 33 -0.93 6.90 5.51
CA ALA A 33 -0.33 7.77 6.52
C ALA A 33 -1.27 7.96 7.71
N PRO A 34 -0.75 7.94 8.97
CA PRO A 34 -1.56 8.23 10.14
C PRO A 34 -2.29 9.57 10.01
N SER A 35 -3.60 9.54 10.22
CA SER A 35 -4.46 10.74 10.13
C SER A 35 -4.41 11.58 11.40
N GLY A 36 -4.03 10.98 12.53
CA GLY A 36 -4.17 11.55 13.87
C GLY A 36 -5.60 11.50 14.41
N LEU A 37 -6.51 10.79 13.74
CA LEU A 37 -7.93 10.70 14.11
C LEU A 37 -8.33 9.32 14.65
N ALA A 38 -7.42 8.35 14.65
CA ALA A 38 -7.63 7.07 15.28
C ALA A 38 -7.74 7.23 16.80
N GLY A 39 -8.74 6.59 17.40
CA GLY A 39 -8.90 6.54 18.84
C GLY A 39 -7.86 5.63 19.52
N ARG A 40 -7.62 5.83 20.83
CA ARG A 40 -6.79 4.92 21.63
C ARG A 40 -7.49 3.59 21.93
N ASP A 41 -8.75 3.49 21.61
CA ASP A 41 -9.62 2.32 21.75
C ASP A 41 -9.62 1.42 20.50
N GLY A 42 -8.87 1.78 19.47
CA GLY A 42 -8.80 1.07 18.20
C GLY A 42 -9.98 1.29 17.25
N PHE A 43 -11.03 2.02 17.68
CA PHE A 43 -12.22 2.20 16.85
C PHE A 43 -12.05 3.26 15.76
N CYS A 44 -12.65 2.96 14.60
CA CYS A 44 -12.83 3.91 13.51
C CYS A 44 -14.02 4.83 13.83
N HIS A 45 -13.75 5.96 14.48
CA HIS A 45 -14.77 6.97 14.81
C HIS A 45 -15.22 7.76 13.60
N SER A 46 -16.35 8.49 13.74
CA SER A 46 -16.97 9.25 12.65
C SER A 46 -16.04 10.27 11.98
N ALA A 47 -15.17 10.93 12.75
CA ALA A 47 -14.18 11.87 12.21
C ALA A 47 -13.25 11.21 11.20
N LEU A 48 -12.80 9.98 11.48
CA LEU A 48 -11.94 9.21 10.58
C LEU A 48 -12.70 8.72 9.35
N VAL A 49 -13.96 8.28 9.50
CA VAL A 49 -14.84 7.93 8.37
C VAL A 49 -14.97 9.13 7.43
N SER A 50 -15.29 10.31 7.98
CA SER A 50 -15.41 11.56 7.20
C SER A 50 -14.08 11.97 6.53
N TYR A 51 -12.96 11.71 7.18
CA TYR A 51 -11.62 11.96 6.60
C TYR A 51 -11.41 11.16 5.32
N TYR A 52 -11.71 9.87 5.31
CA TYR A 52 -11.58 9.01 4.12
C TYR A 52 -12.66 9.31 3.08
N GLU A 53 -13.91 9.55 3.52
CA GLU A 53 -15.02 9.92 2.65
C GLU A 53 -14.70 11.16 1.79
N ARG A 54 -14.16 12.21 2.40
CA ARG A 54 -13.79 13.44 1.67
C ARG A 54 -12.80 13.17 0.55
N ARG A 55 -11.84 12.25 0.72
CA ARG A 55 -10.86 11.88 -0.30
C ARG A 55 -11.46 10.99 -1.39
N ALA A 56 -12.35 10.09 -1.01
CA ALA A 56 -13.14 9.31 -1.97
C ALA A 56 -14.00 10.22 -2.85
N ARG A 57 -14.70 11.20 -2.23
CA ARG A 57 -15.48 12.23 -2.95
C ARG A 57 -14.58 13.10 -3.83
N GLY A 58 -13.37 13.41 -3.39
CA GLY A 58 -12.36 14.15 -4.13
C GLY A 58 -11.83 13.44 -5.38
N GLY A 59 -12.11 12.14 -5.53
CA GLY A 59 -11.82 11.44 -6.79
C GLY A 59 -10.70 10.43 -6.73
N VAL A 60 -10.13 10.09 -5.57
CA VAL A 60 -9.07 9.07 -5.47
C VAL A 60 -9.58 7.71 -5.94
N GLY A 61 -8.74 6.96 -6.68
CA GLY A 61 -9.10 5.64 -7.21
C GLY A 61 -9.07 4.54 -6.16
N MET A 62 -8.02 4.54 -5.34
CA MET A 62 -7.85 3.58 -4.25
C MET A 62 -7.36 4.27 -2.97
N ILE A 63 -7.89 3.83 -1.85
CA ILE A 63 -7.47 4.25 -0.51
C ILE A 63 -6.76 3.07 0.14
N ILE A 64 -5.52 3.27 0.60
CA ILE A 64 -4.88 2.39 1.56
C ILE A 64 -5.07 3.05 2.93
N THR A 65 -5.68 2.35 3.87
CA THR A 65 -5.92 2.90 5.21
C THR A 65 -4.61 3.08 5.98
N GLU A 66 -4.60 3.96 6.96
CA GLU A 66 -3.56 3.94 7.98
C GLU A 66 -3.44 2.54 8.60
N PRO A 67 -2.29 2.19 9.21
CA PRO A 67 -2.07 0.85 9.75
C PRO A 67 -3.18 0.42 10.71
N MET A 68 -3.68 -0.80 10.50
CA MET A 68 -4.64 -1.47 11.38
C MET A 68 -3.91 -2.57 12.13
N LEU A 69 -3.91 -2.48 13.46
CA LEU A 69 -3.31 -3.49 14.30
C LEU A 69 -4.19 -4.75 14.31
N ILE A 70 -3.54 -5.91 14.08
CA ILE A 70 -4.21 -7.22 14.01
C ILE A 70 -4.23 -7.96 15.35
N GLU A 71 -3.49 -7.45 16.32
CA GLU A 71 -3.45 -7.86 17.72
C GLU A 71 -3.59 -6.63 18.62
N GLU A 72 -4.10 -6.83 19.83
CA GLU A 72 -4.18 -5.77 20.82
C GLU A 72 -2.76 -5.35 21.24
N PRO A 73 -2.41 -4.06 21.14
CA PRO A 73 -1.08 -3.60 21.53
C PRO A 73 -0.91 -3.64 23.04
N LEU A 74 0.30 -3.94 23.52
CA LEU A 74 0.65 -3.99 24.94
C LEU A 74 0.39 -2.67 25.67
N THR A 75 0.45 -1.55 24.95
CA THR A 75 0.13 -0.21 25.45
C THR A 75 -0.87 0.45 24.49
N PRO A 76 -1.90 1.15 25.02
CA PRO A 76 -2.86 1.86 24.18
C PRO A 76 -2.18 2.87 23.24
N THR A 77 -2.36 2.70 21.94
CA THR A 77 -1.82 3.55 20.88
C THR A 77 -2.95 4.11 20.03
N ALA A 78 -2.74 5.26 19.41
CA ALA A 78 -3.72 5.86 18.51
C ALA A 78 -3.63 5.20 17.12
N HIS A 79 -4.01 3.92 17.03
CA HIS A 79 -4.05 3.12 15.80
C HIS A 79 -5.42 2.46 15.64
N LEU A 80 -5.80 2.20 14.40
CA LEU A 80 -6.99 1.40 14.14
C LEU A 80 -6.78 -0.05 14.57
N GLY A 81 -7.84 -0.67 15.07
CA GLY A 81 -7.88 -2.07 15.45
C GLY A 81 -8.72 -2.91 14.49
N ILE A 82 -8.26 -4.14 14.26
CA ILE A 82 -9.01 -5.19 13.56
C ILE A 82 -8.88 -6.55 14.25
N TRP A 83 -8.35 -6.58 15.48
CA TRP A 83 -8.09 -7.82 16.22
C TRP A 83 -9.35 -8.45 16.83
N HIS A 84 -10.46 -7.74 16.89
CA HIS A 84 -11.73 -8.25 17.44
C HIS A 84 -12.93 -7.88 16.56
N ASP A 85 -13.98 -8.71 16.59
CA ASP A 85 -15.18 -8.53 15.75
C ASP A 85 -15.99 -7.28 16.11
N CYS A 86 -15.81 -6.73 17.33
CA CYS A 86 -16.46 -5.49 17.75
C CYS A 86 -16.12 -4.28 16.86
N TYR A 87 -15.02 -4.32 16.12
CA TYR A 87 -14.62 -3.26 15.18
C TYR A 87 -15.42 -3.30 13.87
N LEU A 88 -15.99 -4.45 13.49
CA LEU A 88 -16.67 -4.65 12.21
C LEU A 88 -17.75 -3.60 11.88
N PRO A 89 -18.64 -3.19 12.80
CA PRO A 89 -19.66 -2.18 12.47
C PRO A 89 -19.06 -0.83 12.06
N ALA A 90 -17.96 -0.41 12.70
CA ALA A 90 -17.27 0.82 12.37
C ALA A 90 -16.51 0.72 11.03
N LEU A 91 -15.84 -0.40 10.79
CA LEU A 91 -15.11 -0.67 9.56
C LEU A 91 -16.05 -0.80 8.35
N ARG A 92 -17.26 -1.37 8.52
CA ARG A 92 -18.29 -1.39 7.46
C ARG A 92 -18.76 0.02 7.08
N ARG A 93 -18.90 0.93 8.05
CA ARG A 93 -19.21 2.34 7.73
C ARG A 93 -18.08 3.00 6.93
N LEU A 94 -16.83 2.70 7.28
CA LEU A 94 -15.65 3.21 6.58
C LEU A 94 -15.62 2.75 5.11
N THR A 95 -15.77 1.44 4.87
CA THR A 95 -15.76 0.87 3.51
C THR A 95 -16.94 1.38 2.69
N ALA A 96 -18.14 1.44 3.26
CA ALA A 96 -19.33 1.99 2.60
C ALA A 96 -19.14 3.46 2.21
N ALA A 97 -18.52 4.28 3.06
CA ALA A 97 -18.25 5.68 2.78
C ALA A 97 -17.26 5.86 1.60
N ALA A 98 -16.24 4.99 1.48
CA ALA A 98 -15.33 5.01 0.34
C ALA A 98 -16.02 4.55 -0.95
N HIS A 99 -16.76 3.46 -0.88
CA HIS A 99 -17.47 2.87 -2.04
C HIS A 99 -18.57 3.77 -2.59
N ALA A 100 -19.25 4.56 -1.73
CA ALA A 100 -20.29 5.51 -2.14
C ALA A 100 -19.82 6.51 -3.20
N PHE A 101 -18.51 6.76 -3.27
CA PHE A 101 -17.89 7.65 -4.25
C PHE A 101 -17.04 6.89 -5.28
N GLY A 102 -17.16 5.56 -5.38
CA GLY A 102 -16.46 4.74 -6.37
C GLY A 102 -14.97 4.56 -6.12
N SER A 103 -14.45 4.86 -4.91
CA SER A 103 -13.09 4.52 -4.52
C SER A 103 -13.03 3.08 -4.02
N ARG A 104 -11.94 2.37 -4.35
CA ARG A 104 -11.61 1.11 -3.70
C ARG A 104 -10.90 1.38 -2.39
N ILE A 105 -11.09 0.50 -1.41
CA ILE A 105 -10.45 0.62 -0.11
C ILE A 105 -9.79 -0.70 0.31
N VAL A 106 -8.51 -0.62 0.65
CA VAL A 106 -7.73 -1.75 1.16
C VAL A 106 -7.21 -1.43 2.56
N PHE A 107 -7.19 -2.42 3.42
CA PHE A 107 -6.73 -2.29 4.80
C PHE A 107 -5.25 -2.65 4.88
N LEU A 108 -4.43 -1.75 5.44
CA LEU A 108 -3.03 -2.05 5.75
C LEU A 108 -2.97 -2.76 7.10
N LEU A 109 -2.58 -4.03 7.10
CA LEU A 109 -2.49 -4.87 8.28
C LEU A 109 -1.08 -4.82 8.87
N GLU A 110 -0.99 -4.60 10.17
CA GLU A 110 0.26 -4.52 10.90
C GLU A 110 0.19 -5.28 12.22
N MET A 111 1.18 -6.13 12.47
CA MET A 111 1.38 -6.78 13.77
C MET A 111 2.14 -5.84 14.68
N PRO A 112 1.63 -5.47 15.88
CA PRO A 112 2.37 -4.68 16.83
C PRO A 112 3.61 -5.42 17.34
N LEU A 113 4.66 -4.67 17.71
CA LEU A 113 5.91 -5.24 18.20
C LEU A 113 5.71 -5.99 19.54
N GLY A 114 6.32 -7.16 19.66
CA GLY A 114 6.42 -7.91 20.92
C GLY A 114 5.15 -8.62 21.36
N THR A 115 4.13 -8.72 20.50
CA THR A 115 2.83 -9.31 20.85
C THR A 115 2.69 -10.78 20.46
N SER A 116 3.49 -11.31 19.54
CA SER A 116 3.28 -12.66 19.00
C SER A 116 4.48 -13.58 19.12
N THR A 117 4.16 -14.89 19.23
CA THR A 117 5.05 -15.94 18.82
C THR A 117 4.87 -16.18 17.32
N LEU A 118 5.93 -16.57 16.60
CA LEU A 118 5.86 -16.88 15.16
C LEU A 118 4.75 -17.90 14.81
N HIS A 119 4.37 -18.76 15.77
CA HIS A 119 3.32 -19.75 15.58
C HIS A 119 1.93 -19.13 15.39
N ASN A 120 1.62 -18.03 16.07
CA ASN A 120 0.31 -17.38 15.98
C ASN A 120 0.25 -16.32 14.88
N LEU A 121 1.41 -15.91 14.34
CA LEU A 121 1.52 -14.81 13.41
C LEU A 121 0.65 -14.99 12.15
N VAL A 122 0.73 -16.17 11.52
CA VAL A 122 -0.04 -16.46 10.29
C VAL A 122 -1.54 -16.43 10.57
N GLU A 123 -1.98 -17.06 11.67
CA GLU A 123 -3.40 -17.13 12.00
C GLU A 123 -3.99 -15.75 12.33
N SER A 124 -3.26 -14.88 13.03
CA SER A 124 -3.68 -13.50 13.31
C SER A 124 -3.90 -12.70 12.03
N TYR A 125 -2.99 -12.82 11.05
CA TYR A 125 -3.19 -12.19 9.73
C TYR A 125 -4.39 -12.76 8.98
N LEU A 126 -4.64 -14.07 9.07
CA LEU A 126 -5.79 -14.71 8.43
C LEU A 126 -7.12 -14.27 9.04
N GLN A 127 -7.18 -14.15 10.36
CA GLN A 127 -8.36 -13.62 11.05
C GLN A 127 -8.60 -12.16 10.72
N ALA A 128 -7.55 -11.33 10.65
CA ALA A 128 -7.66 -9.95 10.24
C ALA A 128 -8.12 -9.83 8.77
N ALA A 129 -7.61 -10.66 7.87
CA ALA A 129 -8.05 -10.70 6.47
C ALA A 129 -9.53 -11.11 6.35
N TRP A 130 -9.99 -12.08 7.14
CA TRP A 130 -11.39 -12.44 7.23
C TRP A 130 -12.25 -11.26 7.69
N ARG A 131 -11.83 -10.55 8.76
CA ARG A 131 -12.54 -9.35 9.23
C ARG A 131 -12.55 -8.24 8.21
N ALA A 132 -11.46 -8.03 7.47
CA ALA A 132 -11.40 -7.06 6.37
C ALA A 132 -12.43 -7.39 5.28
N LEU A 133 -12.51 -8.66 4.87
CA LEU A 133 -13.53 -9.14 3.93
C LEU A 133 -14.94 -8.94 4.49
N ALA A 134 -15.20 -9.32 5.75
CA ALA A 134 -16.49 -9.16 6.43
C ALA A 134 -16.88 -7.68 6.61
N ALA A 135 -15.90 -6.77 6.68
CA ALA A 135 -16.12 -5.33 6.69
C ALA A 135 -16.35 -4.74 5.29
N GLY A 136 -16.17 -5.52 4.21
CA GLY A 136 -16.35 -5.07 2.83
C GLY A 136 -15.13 -4.40 2.22
N ALA A 137 -13.93 -4.59 2.75
CA ALA A 137 -12.70 -4.12 2.13
C ALA A 137 -12.46 -4.80 0.77
N ASP A 138 -11.88 -4.10 -0.18
CA ASP A 138 -11.51 -4.66 -1.49
C ASP A 138 -10.23 -5.50 -1.42
N GLY A 139 -9.39 -5.27 -0.42
CA GLY A 139 -8.15 -5.99 -0.23
C GLY A 139 -7.50 -5.75 1.13
N VAL A 140 -6.41 -6.48 1.33
CA VAL A 140 -5.50 -6.29 2.46
C VAL A 140 -4.07 -6.16 1.97
N PHE A 141 -3.32 -5.24 2.56
CA PHE A 141 -1.89 -5.12 2.36
C PHE A 141 -1.18 -5.46 3.66
N ILE A 142 -0.06 -6.17 3.55
CA ILE A 142 0.82 -6.50 4.66
C ILE A 142 2.00 -5.54 4.62
N SER A 143 2.39 -4.92 5.73
CA SER A 143 3.53 -4.02 5.78
C SER A 143 4.78 -4.70 6.30
N ILE A 144 5.89 -4.51 5.57
CA ILE A 144 7.26 -4.76 6.01
C ILE A 144 8.11 -3.48 5.87
N ALA A 145 7.49 -2.34 5.58
CA ALA A 145 8.17 -1.08 5.32
C ALA A 145 8.15 -0.11 6.50
N ASP A 146 7.18 -0.25 7.38
CA ASP A 146 6.94 0.70 8.47
C ASP A 146 7.46 0.12 9.82
N GLN A 147 6.74 0.35 10.90
CA GLN A 147 7.04 -0.20 12.21
C GLN A 147 6.11 -1.38 12.47
N GLY A 148 6.65 -2.50 12.93
CA GLY A 148 5.86 -3.68 13.22
C GLY A 148 6.72 -4.94 13.25
N GLU A 149 6.16 -6.03 13.75
CA GLU A 149 6.88 -7.29 13.95
C GLU A 149 7.49 -7.83 12.64
N LEU A 150 6.72 -7.84 11.54
CA LEU A 150 7.25 -8.31 10.25
C LEU A 150 8.37 -7.42 9.70
N ALA A 151 8.25 -6.11 9.87
CA ALA A 151 9.30 -5.19 9.46
C ALA A 151 10.57 -5.43 10.28
N ALA A 152 10.44 -5.68 11.60
CA ALA A 152 11.57 -6.01 12.47
C ALA A 152 12.22 -7.35 12.07
N ILE A 153 11.43 -8.38 11.77
CA ILE A 153 11.94 -9.69 11.32
C ILE A 153 12.73 -9.54 10.01
N VAL A 154 12.19 -8.81 9.05
CA VAL A 154 12.82 -8.62 7.73
C VAL A 154 14.04 -7.72 7.84
N ALA A 155 14.00 -6.68 8.69
CA ALA A 155 15.10 -5.73 8.92
C ALA A 155 16.15 -6.21 9.94
N ALA A 156 16.01 -7.38 10.54
CA ALA A 156 16.86 -7.88 11.63
C ALA A 156 18.37 -7.92 11.33
N GLY A 157 18.76 -7.59 10.09
CA GLY A 157 20.15 -7.40 9.70
C GLY A 157 20.75 -6.03 10.02
N CYS A 158 19.92 -5.05 10.42
CA CYS A 158 20.34 -3.66 10.62
C CYS A 158 20.77 -3.35 12.06
N GLN A 159 20.69 -4.31 12.98
CA GLN A 159 21.10 -4.12 14.36
C GLN A 159 22.57 -4.50 14.55
N ASN A 160 23.31 -3.70 15.31
CA ASN A 160 24.75 -3.76 15.59
C ASN A 160 25.26 -5.06 16.26
N ASP A 161 24.65 -6.19 15.96
CA ASP A 161 25.09 -7.47 16.48
C ASP A 161 26.02 -8.14 15.44
N ASN A 162 27.27 -8.45 15.82
CA ASN A 162 28.27 -9.09 14.97
C ASN A 162 27.88 -10.50 14.48
N ARG A 163 26.60 -10.87 14.52
CA ARG A 163 26.09 -12.14 14.03
C ARG A 163 25.90 -12.10 12.53
N VAL A 164 26.33 -13.15 11.85
CA VAL A 164 26.01 -13.37 10.43
C VAL A 164 24.50 -13.49 10.29
N GLN A 165 23.91 -12.54 9.60
CA GLN A 165 22.45 -12.51 9.40
C GLN A 165 22.02 -13.53 8.36
N PRO A 166 20.88 -14.22 8.55
CA PRO A 166 20.31 -15.07 7.51
C PRO A 166 20.06 -14.27 6.23
N PRO A 167 20.21 -14.91 5.06
CA PRO A 167 19.88 -14.29 3.78
C PRO A 167 18.46 -13.75 3.77
N ILE A 168 18.22 -12.67 3.03
CA ILE A 168 16.88 -12.05 2.92
C ILE A 168 15.80 -13.07 2.49
N ALA A 169 16.21 -14.06 1.70
CA ALA A 169 15.36 -15.15 1.27
C ALA A 169 14.78 -15.99 2.43
N GLU A 170 15.50 -16.10 3.53
CA GLU A 170 15.03 -16.80 4.74
C GLU A 170 14.22 -15.84 5.62
N ARG A 171 14.69 -14.62 5.82
CA ARG A 171 14.02 -13.62 6.66
C ARG A 171 12.61 -13.26 6.16
N ILE A 172 12.39 -13.27 4.85
CA ILE A 172 11.07 -12.96 4.26
C ILE A 172 10.07 -14.14 4.36
N GLN A 173 10.50 -15.33 4.72
CA GLN A 173 9.67 -16.54 4.69
C GLN A 173 8.34 -16.42 5.46
N PRO A 174 8.26 -15.82 6.67
CA PRO A 174 6.99 -15.62 7.37
C PRO A 174 6.00 -14.77 6.55
N VAL A 175 6.48 -13.73 5.87
CA VAL A 175 5.66 -12.86 5.01
C VAL A 175 5.12 -13.63 3.82
N LEU A 176 5.94 -14.45 3.17
CA LEU A 176 5.51 -15.26 2.04
C LEU A 176 4.42 -16.26 2.46
N THR A 177 4.61 -16.93 3.58
CA THR A 177 3.59 -17.85 4.13
C THR A 177 2.25 -17.13 4.38
N ILE A 178 2.27 -15.92 4.95
CA ILE A 178 1.04 -15.13 5.17
C ILE A 178 0.37 -14.78 3.83
N LEU A 179 1.14 -14.29 2.84
CA LEU A 179 0.62 -13.95 1.51
C LEU A 179 -0.04 -15.16 0.84
N GLU A 180 0.64 -16.31 0.83
CA GLU A 180 0.15 -17.57 0.26
C GLU A 180 -1.15 -18.02 0.95
N GLN A 181 -1.19 -18.02 2.27
CA GLN A 181 -2.37 -18.46 3.03
C GLN A 181 -3.57 -17.52 2.83
N ILE A 182 -3.36 -16.19 2.82
CA ILE A 182 -4.43 -15.24 2.51
C ILE A 182 -4.91 -15.45 1.08
N ARG A 183 -3.99 -15.62 0.12
CA ARG A 183 -4.32 -15.85 -1.28
C ARG A 183 -5.13 -17.15 -1.48
N LEU A 184 -4.75 -18.22 -0.82
CA LEU A 184 -5.45 -19.51 -0.87
C LEU A 184 -6.88 -19.39 -0.30
N ARG A 185 -7.05 -18.76 0.85
CA ARG A 185 -8.34 -18.69 1.55
C ARG A 185 -9.30 -17.65 0.95
N PHE A 186 -8.78 -16.48 0.54
CA PHE A 186 -9.60 -15.31 0.21
C PHE A 186 -9.34 -14.74 -1.18
N GLY A 187 -8.37 -15.24 -1.93
CA GLY A 187 -7.82 -14.59 -3.13
C GLY A 187 -8.81 -14.38 -4.29
N ARG A 188 -9.98 -14.98 -4.26
CA ARG A 188 -11.07 -14.69 -5.20
C ARG A 188 -11.82 -13.40 -4.82
N TRP A 189 -11.89 -13.10 -3.51
CA TRP A 189 -12.76 -12.06 -2.95
C TRP A 189 -11.99 -10.86 -2.42
N LEU A 190 -10.69 -11.01 -2.19
CA LEU A 190 -9.85 -10.04 -1.53
C LEU A 190 -8.55 -9.85 -2.32
N TRP A 191 -8.21 -8.61 -2.67
CA TRP A 191 -6.88 -8.29 -3.18
C TRP A 191 -5.83 -8.48 -2.09
N VAL A 192 -4.65 -8.95 -2.49
CA VAL A 192 -3.53 -9.15 -1.58
C VAL A 192 -2.34 -8.34 -2.07
N GLY A 193 -1.79 -7.51 -1.21
CA GLY A 193 -0.64 -6.67 -1.51
C GLY A 193 0.44 -6.72 -0.43
N LEU A 194 1.64 -6.34 -0.81
CA LEU A 194 2.78 -6.15 0.08
C LEU A 194 3.26 -4.70 0.00
N ARG A 195 3.28 -4.03 1.16
CA ARG A 195 3.96 -2.76 1.33
C ARG A 195 5.39 -3.02 1.76
N MET A 196 6.35 -2.59 0.93
CA MET A 196 7.76 -2.95 1.08
C MET A 196 8.70 -1.77 0.80
N PRO A 197 9.88 -1.71 1.43
CA PRO A 197 10.88 -0.73 1.08
C PRO A 197 11.53 -1.07 -0.27
N VAL A 198 11.82 -0.04 -1.09
CA VAL A 198 12.62 -0.19 -2.32
C VAL A 198 14.11 -0.33 -2.01
N ALA A 199 14.52 0.23 -0.91
CA ALA A 199 15.82 0.15 -0.25
C ALA A 199 15.71 0.84 1.12
N GLU A 200 16.71 0.66 1.98
CA GLU A 200 16.90 1.47 3.18
C GLU A 200 18.23 2.20 3.04
N LEU A 201 18.19 3.52 2.99
CA LEU A 201 19.39 4.35 2.82
C LEU A 201 19.98 4.69 4.21
N VAL A 202 20.28 3.64 4.96
CA VAL A 202 20.94 3.68 6.28
C VAL A 202 21.99 2.57 6.34
N PRO A 203 23.05 2.72 7.14
CA PRO A 203 24.05 1.67 7.30
C PRO A 203 23.43 0.32 7.72
N GLY A 204 23.76 -0.75 7.02
CA GLY A 204 23.22 -2.10 7.26
C GLY A 204 21.75 -2.31 6.87
N GLY A 205 21.10 -1.32 6.28
CA GLY A 205 19.72 -1.41 5.79
C GLY A 205 19.55 -2.34 4.59
N LEU A 206 18.29 -2.63 4.26
CA LEU A 206 17.93 -3.43 3.09
C LEU A 206 18.43 -2.76 1.80
N THR A 207 19.11 -3.52 0.98
CA THR A 207 19.60 -3.05 -0.32
C THR A 207 18.49 -3.09 -1.38
N HIS A 208 18.67 -2.37 -2.49
CA HIS A 208 17.78 -2.50 -3.64
C HIS A 208 17.76 -3.92 -4.21
N GLN A 209 18.88 -4.67 -4.10
CA GLN A 209 18.91 -6.07 -4.51
C GLN A 209 18.05 -6.97 -3.60
N ASP A 210 18.05 -6.71 -2.29
CA ASP A 210 17.15 -7.41 -1.35
C ASP A 210 15.68 -7.11 -1.69
N ALA A 211 15.35 -5.85 -1.97
CA ALA A 211 14.00 -5.45 -2.39
C ALA A 211 13.56 -6.19 -3.67
N ARG A 212 14.45 -6.39 -4.64
CA ARG A 212 14.16 -7.17 -5.84
C ARG A 212 13.88 -8.65 -5.53
N ILE A 213 14.61 -9.25 -4.60
CA ILE A 213 14.38 -10.64 -4.15
C ILE A 213 13.01 -10.72 -3.45
N ILE A 214 12.72 -9.78 -2.54
CA ILE A 214 11.43 -9.68 -1.84
C ILE A 214 10.29 -9.59 -2.86
N ALA A 215 10.36 -8.65 -3.80
CA ALA A 215 9.31 -8.41 -4.79
C ALA A 215 8.99 -9.67 -5.61
N ARG A 216 10.01 -10.33 -6.17
CA ARG A 216 9.84 -11.56 -6.97
C ARG A 216 9.19 -12.68 -6.15
N ARG A 217 9.65 -12.89 -4.92
CA ARG A 217 9.10 -13.92 -4.04
C ARG A 217 7.67 -13.62 -3.59
N ALA A 218 7.38 -12.36 -3.26
CA ALA A 218 6.05 -11.93 -2.89
C ALA A 218 5.04 -12.14 -4.03
N VAL A 219 5.42 -11.83 -5.27
CA VAL A 219 4.58 -12.10 -6.45
C VAL A 219 4.36 -13.61 -6.64
N ALA A 220 5.39 -14.41 -6.51
CA ALA A 220 5.28 -15.87 -6.56
C ALA A 220 4.38 -16.43 -5.43
N ALA A 221 4.38 -15.80 -4.26
CA ALA A 221 3.49 -16.11 -3.13
C ALA A 221 2.05 -15.55 -3.31
N GLY A 222 1.74 -14.90 -4.44
CA GLY A 222 0.40 -14.45 -4.81
C GLY A 222 0.08 -13.00 -4.51
N ALA A 223 1.07 -12.15 -4.18
CA ALA A 223 0.85 -10.72 -4.08
C ALA A 223 0.46 -10.13 -5.45
N GLN A 224 -0.69 -9.48 -5.50
CA GLN A 224 -1.22 -8.82 -6.70
C GLN A 224 -0.78 -7.36 -6.78
N PHE A 225 -0.43 -6.76 -5.64
CA PHE A 225 0.05 -5.39 -5.53
C PHE A 225 1.36 -5.34 -4.76
N LEU A 226 2.25 -4.48 -5.23
CA LEU A 226 3.47 -4.09 -4.53
C LEU A 226 3.39 -2.58 -4.27
N ASP A 227 3.17 -2.19 -3.03
CA ASP A 227 3.28 -0.80 -2.57
C ASP A 227 4.74 -0.55 -2.20
N VAL A 228 5.46 0.09 -3.11
CA VAL A 228 6.90 0.27 -3.01
C VAL A 228 7.22 1.67 -2.49
N THR A 229 7.84 1.74 -1.33
CA THR A 229 8.13 3.00 -0.63
C THR A 229 9.60 3.10 -0.23
N LEU A 230 10.02 4.29 0.19
CA LEU A 230 11.30 4.52 0.84
C LEU A 230 11.06 5.40 2.06
N ASN A 231 11.17 4.83 3.25
CA ASN A 231 10.83 5.46 4.52
C ASN A 231 12.01 5.53 5.51
N ARG A 232 13.10 4.77 5.27
CA ARG A 232 14.31 4.81 6.09
C ARG A 232 15.49 5.35 5.28
N TYR A 233 15.95 6.56 5.63
CA TYR A 233 17.08 7.24 5.02
C TYR A 233 17.70 8.22 6.01
N THR A 234 18.97 8.56 5.79
CA THR A 234 19.68 9.57 6.59
C THR A 234 19.23 10.99 6.19
N PRO A 235 19.34 11.99 7.10
CA PRO A 235 18.86 13.35 6.84
C PRO A 235 19.53 14.06 5.65
N ASP A 236 20.71 13.63 5.26
CA ASP A 236 21.52 14.17 4.16
C ASP A 236 21.08 13.70 2.77
N VAL A 237 20.17 12.72 2.70
CA VAL A 237 19.65 12.25 1.41
C VAL A 237 18.83 13.35 0.73
N ALA A 238 19.33 13.81 -0.41
CA ALA A 238 18.64 14.79 -1.23
C ALA A 238 17.33 14.22 -1.81
N ARG A 239 16.25 14.97 -1.62
CA ARG A 239 14.91 14.58 -2.06
C ARG A 239 14.33 15.62 -3.00
N PHE A 240 13.93 15.18 -4.17
CA PHE A 240 13.28 15.99 -5.20
C PHE A 240 12.06 15.23 -5.76
N PRO A 241 11.11 15.90 -6.41
CA PRO A 241 9.96 15.22 -6.99
C PRO A 241 10.38 14.08 -7.92
N GLY A 242 9.84 12.88 -7.69
CA GLY A 242 10.15 11.66 -8.47
C GLY A 242 11.44 10.94 -8.09
N TRP A 243 12.19 11.36 -7.07
CA TRP A 243 13.52 10.82 -6.74
C TRP A 243 13.58 9.30 -6.48
N THR A 244 12.48 8.66 -6.06
CA THR A 244 12.41 7.21 -5.83
C THR A 244 12.03 6.42 -7.08
N ILE A 245 11.47 7.07 -8.10
CA ILE A 245 10.91 6.42 -9.30
C ILE A 245 11.92 5.53 -10.03
N PRO A 246 13.20 5.93 -10.25
CA PRO A 246 14.17 5.05 -10.89
C PRO A 246 14.39 3.72 -10.18
N LEU A 247 14.37 3.72 -8.84
CA LEU A 247 14.48 2.50 -8.03
C LEU A 247 13.20 1.64 -8.14
N ILE A 248 12.03 2.28 -8.05
CA ILE A 248 10.72 1.60 -8.15
C ILE A 248 10.54 0.98 -9.54
N MET A 249 10.97 1.66 -10.59
CA MET A 249 10.98 1.11 -11.94
C MET A 249 11.82 -0.17 -12.05
N GLY A 250 12.93 -0.27 -11.29
CA GLY A 250 13.72 -1.50 -11.17
C GLY A 250 12.93 -2.66 -10.59
N ILE A 251 12.03 -2.41 -9.64
CA ILE A 251 11.09 -3.41 -9.11
C ILE A 251 10.02 -3.75 -10.14
N ARG A 252 9.41 -2.72 -10.77
CA ARG A 252 8.35 -2.90 -11.79
C ARG A 252 8.78 -3.83 -12.93
N ARG A 253 10.02 -3.69 -13.38
CA ARG A 253 10.57 -4.52 -14.48
C ARG A 253 10.69 -6.00 -14.15
N ILE A 254 10.92 -6.35 -12.88
CA ILE A 254 11.13 -7.74 -12.45
C ILE A 254 9.88 -8.38 -11.82
N ALA A 255 8.87 -7.59 -11.52
CA ALA A 255 7.60 -7.98 -10.91
C ALA A 255 6.42 -7.59 -11.83
N SER A 256 6.56 -7.81 -13.13
CA SER A 256 5.60 -7.38 -14.18
C SER A 256 4.21 -7.98 -14.04
N GLU A 257 4.06 -9.06 -13.29
CA GLU A 257 2.77 -9.72 -13.01
C GLU A 257 1.96 -9.03 -11.90
N ALA A 258 2.62 -8.19 -11.10
CA ALA A 258 1.96 -7.42 -10.04
C ALA A 258 1.76 -5.95 -10.45
N ILE A 259 0.77 -5.32 -9.82
CA ILE A 259 0.53 -3.88 -9.93
C ILE A 259 1.48 -3.17 -8.98
N VAL A 260 2.37 -2.35 -9.52
CA VAL A 260 3.36 -1.60 -8.73
C VAL A 260 2.83 -0.19 -8.44
N ILE A 261 2.74 0.13 -7.16
CA ILE A 261 2.36 1.44 -6.65
C ILE A 261 3.64 2.20 -6.30
N GLY A 262 3.85 3.35 -6.93
CA GLY A 262 5.02 4.19 -6.70
C GLY A 262 4.71 5.46 -5.93
N SER A 263 5.64 5.85 -5.08
CA SER A 263 5.63 7.10 -4.32
C SER A 263 6.89 7.91 -4.60
N GLY A 264 7.00 9.14 -4.07
CA GLY A 264 8.22 9.94 -4.21
C GLY A 264 7.94 11.41 -4.53
N GLN A 265 7.11 12.09 -3.72
CA GLN A 265 6.76 13.51 -3.89
C GLN A 265 6.10 13.81 -5.26
N LEU A 266 5.20 12.94 -5.70
CA LEU A 266 4.50 13.04 -6.99
C LEU A 266 3.25 13.96 -6.91
N SER A 267 3.34 15.08 -6.19
CA SER A 267 2.22 16.01 -6.01
C SER A 267 1.95 16.92 -7.21
N ASP A 268 2.92 17.06 -8.12
CA ASP A 268 2.74 17.74 -9.40
C ASP A 268 1.93 16.85 -10.36
N PRO A 269 0.79 17.33 -10.93
CA PRO A 269 -0.04 16.53 -11.83
C PRO A 269 0.67 16.06 -13.09
N TRP A 270 1.58 16.88 -13.66
CA TRP A 270 2.31 16.52 -14.86
C TRP A 270 3.32 15.41 -14.61
N LEU A 271 4.04 15.49 -13.48
CA LEU A 271 4.96 14.44 -13.08
C LEU A 271 4.22 13.15 -12.75
N ALA A 272 3.09 13.23 -12.05
CA ALA A 272 2.26 12.06 -11.72
C ALA A 272 1.72 11.37 -12.97
N ASP A 273 1.32 12.14 -13.99
CA ASP A 273 0.86 11.62 -15.27
C ASP A 273 2.00 11.02 -16.09
N ALA A 274 3.15 11.71 -16.12
CA ALA A 274 4.33 11.28 -16.87
C ALA A 274 4.82 9.89 -16.42
N VAL A 275 4.95 9.64 -15.10
CA VAL A 275 5.43 8.35 -14.58
C VAL A 275 4.47 7.18 -14.91
N ILE A 276 3.18 7.45 -15.08
CA ILE A 276 2.21 6.46 -15.58
C ILE A 276 2.38 6.24 -17.08
N ARG A 277 2.44 7.31 -17.87
CA ARG A 277 2.61 7.22 -19.33
C ARG A 277 3.89 6.52 -19.75
N GLU A 278 4.97 6.76 -19.02
CA GLU A 278 6.28 6.11 -19.24
C GLU A 278 6.30 4.65 -18.79
N GLY A 279 5.25 4.17 -18.10
CA GLY A 279 5.19 2.81 -17.56
C GLY A 279 6.18 2.58 -16.40
N SER A 280 6.63 3.65 -15.74
CA SER A 280 7.54 3.56 -14.59
C SER A 280 6.87 2.91 -13.38
N VAL A 281 5.57 3.16 -13.22
CA VAL A 281 4.69 2.55 -12.20
C VAL A 281 3.31 2.31 -12.80
N ASP A 282 2.50 1.47 -12.17
CA ASP A 282 1.10 1.24 -12.57
C ASP A 282 0.13 2.19 -11.86
N LEU A 283 0.45 2.58 -10.63
CA LEU A 283 -0.35 3.47 -9.79
C LEU A 283 0.57 4.47 -9.08
N VAL A 284 0.11 5.71 -8.92
CA VAL A 284 0.79 6.80 -8.21
C VAL A 284 0.20 6.95 -6.81
N MET A 285 1.06 6.88 -5.80
CA MET A 285 0.69 7.09 -4.41
C MET A 285 0.92 8.54 -3.98
N LEU A 286 -0.11 9.16 -3.41
CA LEU A 286 -0.08 10.52 -2.89
C LEU A 286 -0.34 10.53 -1.38
N CYS A 287 0.53 11.17 -0.63
CA CYS A 287 0.40 11.39 0.80
C CYS A 287 0.02 12.86 1.11
N THR A 288 1.01 13.73 1.11
CA THR A 288 0.86 15.14 1.49
C THR A 288 -0.16 15.88 0.63
N ALA A 289 -0.17 15.63 -0.67
CA ALA A 289 -1.11 16.26 -1.60
C ALA A 289 -2.57 15.98 -1.19
N LEU A 290 -2.93 14.73 -0.93
CA LEU A 290 -4.29 14.35 -0.52
C LEU A 290 -4.62 14.71 0.93
N ARG A 291 -3.60 14.87 1.80
CA ARG A 291 -3.83 15.40 3.16
C ARG A 291 -4.26 16.85 3.14
N LEU A 292 -3.59 17.66 2.34
CA LEU A 292 -3.82 19.11 2.25
C LEU A 292 -5.03 19.44 1.34
N LEU A 293 -5.18 18.70 0.25
CA LEU A 293 -6.21 18.94 -0.76
C LEU A 293 -6.89 17.60 -1.11
N PRO A 294 -7.97 17.21 -0.44
CA PRO A 294 -8.74 16.01 -0.75
C PRO A 294 -9.22 15.94 -2.22
N GLU A 295 -9.49 17.09 -2.83
CA GLU A 295 -9.94 17.26 -4.21
C GLU A 295 -8.78 17.27 -5.24
N TRP A 296 -7.54 16.96 -4.83
CA TRP A 296 -6.37 16.94 -5.72
C TRP A 296 -6.61 16.17 -7.04
N PRO A 297 -7.30 15.00 -7.08
CA PRO A 297 -7.58 14.32 -8.34
C PRO A 297 -8.41 15.14 -9.32
N GLN A 298 -9.38 15.93 -8.80
CA GLN A 298 -10.21 16.81 -9.63
C GLN A 298 -9.39 17.99 -10.17
N LEU A 299 -8.52 18.57 -9.32
CA LEU A 299 -7.59 19.61 -9.74
C LEU A 299 -6.62 19.10 -10.82
N ALA A 300 -5.99 17.95 -10.59
CA ALA A 300 -5.06 17.33 -11.54
C ALA A 300 -5.72 17.09 -12.90
N ARG A 301 -6.97 16.61 -12.91
CA ARG A 301 -7.73 16.42 -14.14
C ARG A 301 -7.91 17.75 -14.90
N ARG A 302 -8.27 18.84 -14.21
CA ARG A 302 -8.41 20.16 -14.83
C ARG A 302 -7.08 20.64 -15.42
N VAL A 303 -6.00 20.55 -14.65
CA VAL A 303 -4.67 20.99 -15.08
C VAL A 303 -4.21 20.24 -16.34
N LEU A 304 -4.34 18.92 -16.36
CA LEU A 304 -3.88 18.09 -17.48
C LEU A 304 -4.74 18.27 -18.74
N TRP A 305 -6.05 18.56 -18.60
CA TRP A 305 -6.95 18.73 -19.74
C TRP A 305 -7.07 20.16 -20.24
N SER A 306 -6.68 21.17 -19.46
CA SER A 306 -6.71 22.57 -19.88
C SER A 306 -5.68 22.92 -20.97
N VAL A 307 -4.73 22.05 -21.26
CA VAL A 307 -3.66 22.26 -22.27
C VAL A 307 -3.93 21.43 -23.54
N SER A 308 -5.02 20.66 -23.57
CA SER A 308 -5.39 19.85 -24.74
C SER A 308 -6.34 20.57 -25.71
N VAL A 309 -6.45 21.91 -25.62
CA VAL A 309 -7.26 22.76 -26.51
C VAL A 309 -6.36 23.68 -27.33
#